data_e7f29da3fa6b67a3a099fa41127e008b
#
_entry.id   e7f29da3fa6b67a3a099fa41127e008b
#
_cell.length_a   1.000
_cell.length_b   1.000
_cell.length_c   1.000
_cell.angle_alpha   90.00
_cell.angle_beta   90.00
_cell.angle_gamma   90.00
#
_symmetry.space_group_name_H-M   'P 1'
#
loop_
_entity.id
_entity.type
_entity.pdbx_description
1 polymer ?
#
loop_
_entity_poly.entity_id
_entity_poly.type
_entity_poly.pdbx_seq_one_letter_code
_entity_poly.pdbx_strand_id
1 'polypeptide(L)'
;MIARVLGAALPQVLRSVAWLLLPTSFIALLAWATAGSATGNTGDPLRAALWIWIGAHSIPFDLSLPPSGLAGYLSYLPLGALVFPVLAIRNGVARTIERLDNDSSLVGPARAVFALGYTAFAVAASFFSKTESIRPVWYFALIYVLPFTLFCAATVGRRVALGQGFLYGSRIIALLLGASSILFGIALLMNISMVKNLTTVLQPGIFGGFLLL
;
A
#
# COMPACT_ATOMS: atom_id res chain seq x y z
N MET A 1 29.42 -14.17 0.33
CA MET A 1 28.78 -13.06 1.02
C MET A 1 27.42 -12.72 0.40
N ILE A 2 27.34 -12.30 -0.87
CA ILE A 2 26.08 -11.90 -1.55
C ILE A 2 25.02 -13.01 -1.55
N ALA A 3 25.35 -14.24 -1.89
CA ALA A 3 24.40 -15.36 -1.90
C ALA A 3 23.76 -15.63 -0.53
N ARG A 4 24.52 -15.50 0.56
CA ARG A 4 24.02 -15.62 1.94
C ARG A 4 22.99 -14.52 2.27
N VAL A 5 23.31 -13.28 1.87
CA VAL A 5 22.40 -12.13 2.09
C VAL A 5 21.12 -12.27 1.25
N LEU A 6 21.23 -12.65 -0.02
CA LEU A 6 20.08 -12.91 -0.90
C LEU A 6 19.18 -14.03 -0.34
N GLY A 7 19.77 -15.14 0.07
CA GLY A 7 19.05 -16.28 0.66
C GLY A 7 18.33 -15.93 1.96
N ALA A 8 18.86 -15.00 2.75
CA ALA A 8 18.20 -14.50 3.95
C ALA A 8 17.10 -13.46 3.64
N ALA A 9 17.35 -12.54 2.69
CA ALA A 9 16.47 -11.40 2.43
C ALA A 9 15.27 -11.75 1.55
N LEU A 10 15.45 -12.47 0.44
CA LEU A 10 14.37 -12.71 -0.52
C LEU A 10 13.13 -13.40 0.07
N PRO A 11 13.27 -14.46 0.89
CA PRO A 11 12.10 -15.07 1.54
C PRO A 11 11.37 -14.09 2.47
N GLN A 12 12.10 -13.16 3.10
CA GLN A 12 11.49 -12.16 3.98
C GLN A 12 10.79 -11.05 3.19
N VAL A 13 11.33 -10.66 2.03
CA VAL A 13 10.63 -9.76 1.08
C VAL A 13 9.30 -10.37 0.67
N LEU A 14 9.31 -11.61 0.17
CA LEU A 14 8.10 -12.32 -0.25
C LEU A 14 7.09 -12.45 0.90
N ARG A 15 7.56 -12.77 2.10
CA ARG A 15 6.70 -12.84 3.29
C ARG A 15 6.09 -11.49 3.64
N SER A 16 6.87 -10.40 3.58
CA SER A 16 6.38 -9.05 3.89
C SER A 16 5.34 -8.59 2.87
N VAL A 17 5.56 -8.90 1.60
CA VAL A 17 4.60 -8.65 0.52
C VAL A 17 3.32 -9.48 0.73
N ALA A 18 3.45 -10.78 0.97
CA ALA A 18 2.33 -11.68 1.17
C ALA A 18 1.48 -11.26 2.38
N TRP A 19 2.12 -10.80 3.45
CA TRP A 19 1.42 -10.36 4.67
C TRP A 19 0.46 -9.19 4.41
N LEU A 20 0.76 -8.36 3.42
CA LEU A 20 -0.11 -7.26 3.00
C LEU A 20 -1.07 -7.69 1.88
N LEU A 21 -0.60 -8.47 0.91
CA LEU A 21 -1.42 -8.86 -0.24
C LEU A 21 -2.50 -9.88 0.12
N LEU A 22 -2.26 -10.80 1.03
CA LEU A 22 -3.26 -11.81 1.39
C LEU A 22 -4.54 -11.19 1.96
N PRO A 23 -4.48 -10.30 2.96
CA PRO A 23 -5.69 -9.64 3.45
C PRO A 23 -6.38 -8.78 2.39
N THR A 24 -5.62 -8.02 1.59
CA THR A 24 -6.20 -7.17 0.53
C THR A 24 -6.83 -8.00 -0.58
N SER A 25 -6.22 -9.14 -0.95
CA SER A 25 -6.79 -10.09 -1.91
C SER A 25 -8.08 -10.71 -1.38
N PHE A 26 -8.12 -11.07 -0.10
CA PHE A 26 -9.33 -11.60 0.53
C PHE A 26 -10.48 -10.57 0.51
N ILE A 27 -10.19 -9.32 0.88
CA ILE A 27 -11.17 -8.24 0.85
C ILE A 27 -11.65 -7.98 -0.58
N ALA A 28 -10.74 -7.94 -1.55
CA ALA A 28 -11.08 -7.72 -2.96
C ALA A 28 -11.93 -8.86 -3.53
N LEU A 29 -11.61 -10.12 -3.20
CA LEU A 29 -12.41 -11.28 -3.59
C LEU A 29 -13.79 -11.27 -2.94
N LEU A 30 -13.87 -10.92 -1.66
CA LEU A 30 -15.15 -10.81 -0.96
C LEU A 30 -16.03 -9.70 -1.57
N ALA A 31 -15.44 -8.53 -1.84
CA ALA A 31 -16.13 -7.43 -2.50
C ALA A 31 -16.62 -7.84 -3.90
N TRP A 32 -15.80 -8.51 -4.68
CA TRP A 32 -16.16 -9.02 -6.00
C TRP A 32 -17.28 -10.05 -5.94
N ALA A 33 -17.21 -11.01 -5.02
CA ALA A 33 -18.23 -12.05 -4.85
C ALA A 33 -19.59 -11.48 -4.43
N THR A 34 -19.60 -10.37 -3.66
CA THR A 34 -20.84 -9.73 -3.18
C THR A 34 -21.40 -8.69 -4.16
N ALA A 35 -20.58 -8.17 -5.08
CA ALA A 35 -21.02 -7.17 -6.06
C ALA A 35 -21.95 -7.71 -7.17
N GLY A 36 -22.09 -9.04 -7.30
CA GLY A 36 -23.03 -9.65 -8.25
C GLY A 36 -22.72 -9.39 -9.73
N SER A 37 -21.48 -9.07 -10.08
CA SER A 37 -21.11 -8.78 -11.47
C SER A 37 -21.12 -10.07 -12.33
N ALA A 38 -22.10 -10.20 -13.21
CA ALA A 38 -22.20 -11.33 -14.14
C ALA A 38 -21.08 -11.37 -15.21
N THR A 39 -20.29 -10.30 -15.34
CA THR A 39 -19.30 -10.10 -16.41
C THR A 39 -17.86 -10.00 -15.93
N GLY A 40 -17.60 -10.14 -14.64
CA GLY A 40 -16.26 -9.99 -14.05
C GLY A 40 -15.36 -11.21 -14.30
N ASN A 41 -14.10 -10.95 -14.64
CA ASN A 41 -13.07 -11.98 -14.72
C ASN A 41 -12.48 -12.23 -13.34
N THR A 42 -12.14 -13.48 -13.00
CA THR A 42 -11.46 -13.84 -11.73
C THR A 42 -10.12 -13.16 -11.52
N GLY A 43 -9.50 -12.61 -12.56
CA GLY A 43 -8.29 -11.78 -12.48
C GLY A 43 -8.53 -10.37 -11.92
N ASP A 44 -9.75 -9.86 -11.97
CA ASP A 44 -10.05 -8.47 -11.58
C ASP A 44 -9.90 -8.22 -10.07
N PRO A 45 -10.38 -9.09 -9.17
CA PRO A 45 -10.16 -8.90 -7.74
C PRO A 45 -8.68 -8.98 -7.35
N LEU A 46 -7.87 -9.78 -8.04
CA LEU A 46 -6.43 -9.84 -7.80
C LEU A 46 -5.72 -8.54 -8.25
N ARG A 47 -6.14 -7.96 -9.39
CA ARG A 47 -5.66 -6.64 -9.81
C ARG A 47 -6.07 -5.56 -8.82
N ALA A 48 -7.32 -5.59 -8.35
CA ALA A 48 -7.79 -4.65 -7.32
C ALA A 48 -6.95 -4.74 -6.03
N ALA A 49 -6.62 -5.94 -5.58
CA ALA A 49 -5.72 -6.14 -4.45
C ALA A 49 -4.32 -5.54 -4.68
N LEU A 50 -3.77 -5.70 -5.88
CA LEU A 50 -2.51 -5.07 -6.28
C LEU A 50 -2.63 -3.54 -6.30
N TRP A 51 -3.72 -2.97 -6.80
CA TRP A 51 -3.95 -1.52 -6.78
C TRP A 51 -4.05 -0.97 -5.36
N ILE A 52 -4.75 -1.66 -4.46
CA ILE A 52 -4.80 -1.29 -3.04
C ILE A 52 -3.40 -1.32 -2.43
N TRP A 53 -2.63 -2.38 -2.71
CA TRP A 53 -1.26 -2.51 -2.23
C TRP A 53 -0.34 -1.42 -2.79
N ILE A 54 -0.41 -1.13 -4.10
CA ILE A 54 0.35 -0.07 -4.80
C ILE A 54 -0.03 1.29 -4.22
N GLY A 55 -1.33 1.54 -4.07
CA GLY A 55 -1.85 2.78 -3.50
C GLY A 55 -1.41 2.99 -2.05
N ALA A 56 -1.35 1.94 -1.23
CA ALA A 56 -0.82 2.02 0.13
C ALA A 56 0.66 2.46 0.18
N HIS A 57 1.39 2.37 -0.94
CA HIS A 57 2.76 2.86 -1.09
C HIS A 57 2.83 4.22 -1.80
N SER A 58 1.71 4.91 -1.93
CA SER A 58 1.62 6.25 -2.56
C SER A 58 2.05 6.30 -4.04
N ILE A 59 2.04 5.16 -4.73
CA ILE A 59 2.32 5.12 -6.17
C ILE A 59 1.06 5.64 -6.88
N PRO A 60 1.18 6.68 -7.72
CA PRO A 60 0.04 7.24 -8.43
C PRO A 60 -0.40 6.38 -9.61
N PHE A 61 -1.62 6.68 -10.07
CA PHE A 61 -2.26 5.99 -11.19
C PHE A 61 -2.64 7.00 -12.29
N ASP A 62 -2.31 6.65 -13.53
CA ASP A 62 -2.91 7.27 -14.70
C ASP A 62 -4.23 6.57 -14.99
N LEU A 63 -5.28 7.36 -15.12
CA LEU A 63 -6.64 6.90 -15.40
C LEU A 63 -7.03 7.31 -16.81
N SER A 64 -7.66 6.41 -17.54
CA SER A 64 -8.31 6.72 -18.82
C SER A 64 -9.69 6.08 -18.86
N LEU A 65 -10.69 6.83 -19.30
CA LEU A 65 -12.09 6.40 -19.36
C LEU A 65 -12.55 6.24 -20.81
N PRO A 66 -12.41 5.07 -21.43
CA PRO A 66 -13.01 4.80 -22.72
C PRO A 66 -14.55 4.73 -22.59
N PRO A 67 -15.32 5.14 -23.59
CA PRO A 67 -14.93 5.72 -24.88
C PRO A 67 -14.77 7.25 -24.85
N SER A 68 -14.99 7.91 -23.71
CA SER A 68 -15.02 9.39 -23.61
C SER A 68 -13.67 10.05 -23.88
N GLY A 69 -12.56 9.29 -23.85
CA GLY A 69 -11.22 9.83 -23.99
C GLY A 69 -10.76 10.71 -22.80
N LEU A 70 -11.55 10.78 -21.73
CA LEU A 70 -11.17 11.50 -20.53
C LEU A 70 -9.98 10.82 -19.87
N ALA A 71 -8.95 11.61 -19.58
CA ALA A 71 -7.78 11.19 -18.87
C ALA A 71 -7.72 11.89 -17.51
N GLY A 72 -7.25 11.18 -16.49
CA GLY A 72 -7.10 11.69 -15.12
C GLY A 72 -5.86 11.14 -14.47
N TYR A 73 -5.49 11.74 -13.37
CA TYR A 73 -4.35 11.33 -12.56
C TYR A 73 -4.81 11.21 -11.11
N LEU A 74 -4.62 10.02 -10.52
CA LEU A 74 -4.95 9.76 -9.12
C LEU A 74 -3.67 9.67 -8.32
N SER A 75 -3.47 10.61 -7.42
CA SER A 75 -2.38 10.62 -6.45
C SER A 75 -2.94 10.88 -5.05
N TYR A 76 -2.54 10.08 -4.09
CA TYR A 76 -2.96 10.23 -2.70
C TYR A 76 -1.89 9.71 -1.74
N LEU A 77 -1.89 10.23 -0.52
CA LEU A 77 -0.99 9.81 0.55
C LEU A 77 -1.83 9.16 1.67
N PRO A 78 -1.99 7.84 1.67
CA PRO A 78 -2.83 7.16 2.64
C PRO A 78 -2.09 6.96 3.97
N LEU A 79 -1.95 8.03 4.78
CA LEU A 79 -1.15 8.03 6.02
C LEU A 79 -1.49 6.86 6.96
N GLY A 80 -2.78 6.51 7.09
CA GLY A 80 -3.21 5.37 7.90
C GLY A 80 -2.78 4.03 7.31
N ALA A 81 -2.86 3.88 5.99
CA ALA A 81 -2.48 2.64 5.31
C ALA A 81 -0.96 2.41 5.31
N LEU A 82 -0.14 3.49 5.37
CA LEU A 82 1.32 3.39 5.45
C LEU A 82 1.82 2.64 6.70
N VAL A 83 1.04 2.58 7.77
CA VAL A 83 1.41 1.84 8.99
C VAL A 83 1.67 0.36 8.68
N PHE A 84 0.86 -0.24 7.83
CA PHE A 84 0.99 -1.66 7.48
C PHE A 84 2.28 -1.98 6.71
N PRO A 85 2.65 -1.26 5.62
CA PRO A 85 3.95 -1.41 4.98
C PRO A 85 5.13 -1.17 5.94
N VAL A 86 5.07 -0.14 6.80
CA VAL A 86 6.13 0.12 7.79
C VAL A 86 6.36 -1.10 8.68
N LEU A 87 5.28 -1.68 9.22
CA LEU A 87 5.37 -2.87 10.09
C LEU A 87 5.90 -4.09 9.32
N ALA A 88 5.39 -4.33 8.11
CA ALA A 88 5.82 -5.45 7.29
C ALA A 88 7.30 -5.37 6.91
N ILE A 89 7.77 -4.19 6.46
CA ILE A 89 9.16 -3.95 6.10
C ILE A 89 10.07 -4.10 7.33
N ARG A 90 9.74 -3.45 8.44
CA ARG A 90 10.56 -3.52 9.65
C ARG A 90 10.69 -4.94 10.17
N ASN A 91 9.59 -5.71 10.23
CA ASN A 91 9.61 -7.11 10.63
C ASN A 91 10.41 -7.98 9.64
N GLY A 92 10.27 -7.75 8.34
CA GLY A 92 11.01 -8.46 7.30
C GLY A 92 12.52 -8.21 7.40
N VAL A 93 12.94 -6.95 7.56
CA VAL A 93 14.34 -6.58 7.73
C VAL A 93 14.91 -7.15 9.03
N ALA A 94 14.19 -7.05 10.16
CA ALA A 94 14.64 -7.62 11.43
C ALA A 94 14.92 -9.12 11.30
N ARG A 95 13.99 -9.87 10.73
CA ARG A 95 14.18 -11.32 10.49
C ARG A 95 15.29 -11.63 9.49
N THR A 96 15.54 -10.74 8.52
CA THR A 96 16.67 -10.89 7.60
C THR A 96 17.98 -10.79 8.37
N ILE A 97 18.09 -9.80 9.26
CA ILE A 97 19.30 -9.60 10.10
C ILE A 97 19.48 -10.76 11.09
N GLU A 98 18.41 -11.24 11.73
CA GLU A 98 18.43 -12.41 12.61
C GLU A 98 18.95 -13.66 11.88
N ARG A 99 18.53 -13.90 10.63
CA ARG A 99 19.00 -15.03 9.81
C ARG A 99 20.46 -14.92 9.38
N LEU A 100 21.05 -13.76 9.54
CA LEU A 100 22.46 -13.51 9.31
C LEU A 100 23.27 -13.51 10.62
N ASP A 101 22.71 -14.12 11.69
CA ASP A 101 23.32 -14.21 13.02
C ASP A 101 23.69 -12.85 13.63
N ASN A 102 22.96 -11.80 13.23
CA ASN A 102 23.20 -10.40 13.63
C ASN A 102 24.63 -9.92 13.28
N ASP A 103 25.27 -10.49 12.27
CA ASP A 103 26.58 -10.08 11.80
C ASP A 103 26.55 -8.61 11.36
N SER A 104 27.24 -7.76 12.11
CA SER A 104 27.25 -6.30 11.89
C SER A 104 27.77 -5.92 10.48
N SER A 105 28.68 -6.71 9.90
CA SER A 105 29.22 -6.49 8.55
C SER A 105 28.18 -6.72 7.46
N LEU A 106 27.16 -7.54 7.72
CA LEU A 106 26.10 -7.91 6.77
C LEU A 106 24.83 -7.07 6.93
N VAL A 107 24.68 -6.29 8.00
CA VAL A 107 23.45 -5.50 8.26
C VAL A 107 23.19 -4.48 7.14
N GLY A 108 24.22 -3.76 6.67
CA GLY A 108 24.09 -2.80 5.56
C GLY A 108 23.65 -3.47 4.25
N PRO A 109 24.40 -4.48 3.78
CA PRO A 109 24.01 -5.27 2.62
C PRO A 109 22.60 -5.91 2.73
N ALA A 110 22.23 -6.41 3.91
CA ALA A 110 20.92 -7.01 4.15
C ALA A 110 19.77 -6.00 3.95
N ARG A 111 19.93 -4.80 4.50
CA ARG A 111 18.97 -3.69 4.32
C ARG A 111 18.83 -3.29 2.86
N ALA A 112 19.95 -3.16 2.15
CA ALA A 112 19.98 -2.78 0.74
C ALA A 112 19.30 -3.85 -0.14
N VAL A 113 19.65 -5.12 0.03
CA VAL A 113 19.07 -6.23 -0.73
C VAL A 113 17.58 -6.36 -0.46
N PHE A 114 17.16 -6.22 0.80
CA PHE A 114 15.73 -6.23 1.14
C PHE A 114 14.99 -5.08 0.46
N ALA A 115 15.52 -3.85 0.53
CA ALA A 115 14.89 -2.67 -0.08
C ALA A 115 14.79 -2.80 -1.59
N LEU A 116 15.85 -3.26 -2.25
CA LEU A 116 15.85 -3.50 -3.70
C LEU A 116 14.84 -4.59 -4.10
N GLY A 117 14.78 -5.70 -3.37
CA GLY A 117 13.85 -6.78 -3.63
C GLY A 117 12.38 -6.34 -3.44
N TYR A 118 12.10 -5.59 -2.38
CA TYR A 118 10.75 -5.06 -2.11
C TYR A 118 10.33 -4.05 -3.19
N THR A 119 11.23 -3.17 -3.60
CA THR A 119 10.99 -2.20 -4.68
C THR A 119 10.82 -2.88 -6.03
N ALA A 120 11.63 -3.91 -6.32
CA ALA A 120 11.47 -4.69 -7.54
C ALA A 120 10.09 -5.35 -7.62
N PHE A 121 9.57 -5.85 -6.49
CA PHE A 121 8.20 -6.34 -6.43
C PHE A 121 7.19 -5.23 -6.74
N ALA A 122 7.35 -4.02 -6.17
CA ALA A 122 6.46 -2.89 -6.43
C ALA A 122 6.44 -2.49 -7.91
N VAL A 123 7.60 -2.50 -8.56
CA VAL A 123 7.72 -2.27 -10.02
C VAL A 123 6.99 -3.39 -10.78
N ALA A 124 7.25 -4.65 -10.46
CA ALA A 124 6.58 -5.78 -11.11
C ALA A 124 5.06 -5.72 -10.93
N ALA A 125 4.58 -5.46 -9.71
CA ALA A 125 3.16 -5.30 -9.41
C ALA A 125 2.52 -4.18 -10.25
N SER A 126 3.23 -3.06 -10.44
CA SER A 126 2.77 -1.96 -11.30
C SER A 126 2.61 -2.38 -12.76
N PHE A 127 3.47 -3.26 -13.27
CA PHE A 127 3.35 -3.79 -14.63
C PHE A 127 2.22 -4.81 -14.76
N PHE A 128 2.11 -5.77 -13.83
CA PHE A 128 1.12 -6.84 -13.90
C PHE A 128 -0.31 -6.38 -13.63
N SER A 129 -0.49 -5.27 -12.91
CA SER A 129 -1.82 -4.74 -12.61
C SER A 129 -2.36 -3.73 -13.63
N LYS A 130 -1.62 -3.43 -14.71
CA LYS A 130 -2.06 -2.52 -15.77
C LYS A 130 -3.32 -3.02 -16.47
N THR A 131 -4.24 -2.07 -16.72
CA THR A 131 -5.38 -2.23 -17.62
C THR A 131 -5.42 -1.06 -18.61
N GLU A 132 -6.37 -1.08 -19.54
CA GLU A 132 -6.59 0.04 -20.46
C GLU A 132 -7.01 1.30 -19.70
N SER A 133 -7.82 1.14 -18.66
CA SER A 133 -8.40 2.25 -17.88
C SER A 133 -7.53 2.70 -16.71
N ILE A 134 -6.71 1.82 -16.12
CA ILE A 134 -5.94 2.10 -14.90
C ILE A 134 -4.50 1.64 -15.09
N ARG A 135 -3.55 2.58 -15.00
CA ARG A 135 -2.13 2.33 -15.20
C ARG A 135 -1.32 2.87 -14.04
N PRO A 136 -0.85 2.01 -13.11
CA PRO A 136 0.11 2.46 -12.09
C PRO A 136 1.38 3.00 -12.73
N VAL A 137 1.86 4.13 -12.25
CA VAL A 137 3.04 4.81 -12.78
C VAL A 137 4.30 4.19 -12.17
N TRP A 138 4.85 3.16 -12.82
CA TRP A 138 5.86 2.25 -12.30
C TRP A 138 7.15 2.91 -11.78
N TYR A 139 7.60 4.02 -12.42
CA TYR A 139 8.84 4.69 -12.00
C TYR A 139 8.69 5.39 -10.63
N PHE A 140 7.46 5.71 -10.19
CA PHE A 140 7.23 6.19 -8.84
C PHE A 140 7.47 5.11 -7.78
N ALA A 141 7.45 3.82 -8.15
CA ALA A 141 7.90 2.77 -7.25
C ALA A 141 9.38 2.95 -6.87
N LEU A 142 10.23 3.38 -7.81
CA LEU A 142 11.64 3.68 -7.51
C LEU A 142 11.77 4.95 -6.65
N ILE A 143 10.98 5.99 -6.95
CA ILE A 143 11.08 7.29 -6.28
C ILE A 143 10.50 7.25 -4.86
N TYR A 144 9.41 6.50 -4.63
CA TYR A 144 8.73 6.47 -3.34
C TYR A 144 9.02 5.22 -2.53
N VAL A 145 8.92 4.01 -3.13
CA VAL A 145 9.05 2.76 -2.37
C VAL A 145 10.49 2.48 -1.96
N LEU A 146 11.48 2.77 -2.82
CA LEU A 146 12.87 2.52 -2.48
C LEU A 146 13.35 3.36 -1.28
N PRO A 147 13.25 4.72 -1.29
CA PRO A 147 13.68 5.51 -0.15
C PRO A 147 12.83 5.24 1.11
N PHE A 148 11.54 5.01 0.95
CA PHE A 148 10.66 4.63 2.05
C PHE A 148 11.11 3.31 2.71
N THR A 149 11.39 2.27 1.91
CA THR A 149 11.86 0.98 2.42
C THR A 149 13.24 1.10 3.05
N LEU A 150 14.16 1.86 2.46
CA LEU A 150 15.47 2.14 3.05
C LEU A 150 15.35 2.87 4.38
N PHE A 151 14.48 3.87 4.47
CA PHE A 151 14.21 4.59 5.72
C PHE A 151 13.68 3.65 6.79
N CYS A 152 12.66 2.85 6.49
CA CYS A 152 12.12 1.85 7.41
C CYS A 152 13.20 0.85 7.84
N ALA A 153 14.02 0.35 6.90
CA ALA A 153 15.09 -0.59 7.17
C ALA A 153 16.19 0.02 8.06
N ALA A 154 16.52 1.30 7.87
CA ALA A 154 17.52 2.00 8.68
C ALA A 154 17.09 2.17 10.15
N THR A 155 15.78 2.16 10.42
CA THR A 155 15.25 2.26 11.79
C THR A 155 15.24 0.94 12.56
N VAL A 156 15.50 -0.20 11.89
CA VAL A 156 15.58 -1.51 12.52
C VAL A 156 16.88 -1.62 13.33
N GLY A 157 16.79 -2.13 14.56
CA GLY A 157 17.94 -2.25 15.48
C GLY A 157 18.32 -0.96 16.21
N ARG A 158 17.78 0.19 15.82
CA ARG A 158 17.86 1.39 16.63
C ARG A 158 16.78 1.32 17.71
N ARG A 159 17.16 1.40 18.97
CA ARG A 159 16.22 1.68 20.06
C ARG A 159 15.73 3.12 19.83
N VAL A 160 14.74 3.28 18.99
CA VAL A 160 13.96 4.52 18.97
C VAL A 160 13.36 4.58 20.36
N ALA A 161 13.71 5.60 21.12
CA ALA A 161 13.07 5.88 22.40
C ALA A 161 11.60 6.22 22.09
N LEU A 162 10.77 5.19 22.05
CA LEU A 162 9.35 5.26 21.66
C LEU A 162 8.51 5.99 22.72
N GLY A 163 9.09 6.32 23.90
CA GLY A 163 8.34 6.87 25.01
C GLY A 163 7.65 8.20 24.67
N GLN A 164 8.37 9.31 24.73
CA GLN A 164 7.75 10.63 24.57
C GLN A 164 7.46 10.99 23.10
N GLY A 165 8.35 10.65 22.19
CA GLY A 165 8.14 10.92 20.75
C GLY A 165 6.92 10.21 20.17
N PHE A 166 6.63 8.98 20.62
CA PHE A 166 5.42 8.25 20.21
C PHE A 166 4.15 8.91 20.77
N LEU A 167 4.16 9.36 22.01
CA LEU A 167 3.02 10.05 22.63
C LEU A 167 2.71 11.39 21.93
N TYR A 168 3.74 12.17 21.62
CA TYR A 168 3.53 13.41 20.86
C TYR A 168 3.12 13.14 19.41
N GLY A 169 3.76 12.18 18.75
CA GLY A 169 3.40 11.76 17.39
C GLY A 169 1.97 11.24 17.28
N SER A 170 1.52 10.41 18.21
CA SER A 170 0.14 9.90 18.23
C SER A 170 -0.88 11.01 18.49
N ARG A 171 -0.57 12.01 19.32
CA ARG A 171 -1.45 13.18 19.51
C ARG A 171 -1.56 14.03 18.26
N ILE A 172 -0.47 14.27 17.54
CA ILE A 172 -0.47 15.02 16.29
C ILE A 172 -1.28 14.26 15.24
N ILE A 173 -1.08 12.94 15.10
CA ILE A 173 -1.86 12.10 14.19
C ILE A 173 -3.34 12.13 14.56
N ALA A 174 -3.69 12.01 15.84
CA ALA A 174 -5.09 12.07 16.28
C ALA A 174 -5.73 13.44 15.98
N LEU A 175 -5.00 14.54 16.16
CA LEU A 175 -5.47 15.88 15.83
C LEU A 175 -5.67 16.04 14.31
N LEU A 176 -4.73 15.57 13.50
CA LEU A 176 -4.84 15.62 12.03
C LEU A 176 -5.99 14.76 11.52
N LEU A 177 -6.16 13.54 12.05
CA LEU A 177 -7.28 12.67 11.72
C LEU A 177 -8.62 13.30 12.15
N GLY A 178 -8.68 13.88 13.34
CA GLY A 178 -9.87 14.59 13.81
C GLY A 178 -10.23 15.77 12.93
N ALA A 179 -9.27 16.63 12.62
CA ALA A 179 -9.49 17.78 11.73
C ALA A 179 -9.89 17.34 10.32
N SER A 180 -9.22 16.33 9.76
CA SER A 180 -9.55 15.77 8.45
C SER A 180 -10.96 15.16 8.42
N SER A 181 -11.37 14.46 9.49
CA SER A 181 -12.72 13.87 9.60
C SER A 181 -13.79 14.94 9.67
N ILE A 182 -13.54 16.06 10.38
CA ILE A 182 -14.46 17.19 10.44
C ILE A 182 -14.59 17.84 9.05
N LEU A 183 -13.47 18.13 8.38
CA LEU A 183 -13.47 18.72 7.05
C LEU A 183 -14.16 17.81 6.03
N PHE A 184 -13.91 16.50 6.11
CA PHE A 184 -14.58 15.53 5.27
C PHE A 184 -16.09 15.49 5.54
N GLY A 185 -16.51 15.50 6.81
CA GLY A 185 -17.92 15.57 7.19
C GLY A 185 -18.60 16.83 6.64
N ILE A 186 -17.95 17.98 6.73
CA ILE A 186 -18.45 19.24 6.15
C ILE A 186 -18.56 19.13 4.63
N ALA A 187 -17.53 18.58 3.96
CA ALA A 187 -17.54 18.40 2.51
C ALA A 187 -18.66 17.46 2.05
N LEU A 188 -18.92 16.37 2.80
CA LEU A 188 -20.05 15.48 2.54
C LEU A 188 -21.40 16.19 2.70
N LEU A 189 -21.57 16.97 3.75
CA LEU A 189 -22.81 17.74 3.98
C LEU A 189 -23.06 18.78 2.89
N MET A 190 -22.00 19.46 2.41
CA MET A 190 -22.08 20.41 1.32
C MET A 190 -22.36 19.76 -0.04
N ASN A 191 -22.03 18.49 -0.22
CA ASN A 191 -22.18 17.74 -1.47
C ASN A 191 -23.09 16.52 -1.35
N ILE A 192 -24.14 16.63 -0.56
CA ILE A 192 -25.04 15.50 -0.26
C ILE A 192 -25.72 14.93 -1.52
N SER A 193 -25.96 15.77 -2.53
CA SER A 193 -26.47 15.35 -3.83
C SER A 193 -25.47 14.48 -4.59
N MET A 194 -24.19 14.79 -4.52
CA MET A 194 -23.11 13.97 -5.13
C MET A 194 -23.00 12.62 -4.43
N VAL A 195 -23.10 12.58 -3.11
CA VAL A 195 -23.10 11.33 -2.32
C VAL A 195 -24.31 10.47 -2.69
N LYS A 196 -25.51 11.05 -2.80
CA LYS A 196 -26.71 10.35 -3.24
C LYS A 196 -26.56 9.80 -4.65
N ASN A 197 -25.98 10.56 -5.57
CA ASN A 197 -25.74 10.11 -6.94
C ASN A 197 -24.70 8.97 -7.00
N LEU A 198 -23.62 9.03 -6.22
CA LEU A 198 -22.63 7.97 -6.12
C LEU A 198 -23.26 6.67 -5.57
N THR A 199 -24.09 6.75 -4.55
CA THR A 199 -24.77 5.58 -3.97
C THR A 199 -25.85 4.99 -4.87
N THR A 200 -26.48 5.79 -5.72
CA THR A 200 -27.51 5.31 -6.67
C THR A 200 -26.91 4.76 -7.97
N VAL A 201 -25.84 5.38 -8.48
CA VAL A 201 -25.21 4.98 -9.77
C VAL A 201 -24.32 3.75 -9.61
N LEU A 202 -23.57 3.67 -8.52
CA LEU A 202 -22.63 2.56 -8.31
C LEU A 202 -23.29 1.31 -7.72
N GLN A 203 -24.54 1.41 -7.21
CA GLN A 203 -25.19 0.33 -6.46
C GLN A 203 -24.15 -0.49 -5.65
N PRO A 204 -23.35 0.17 -4.84
CA PRO A 204 -22.36 -0.55 -4.07
C PRO A 204 -23.14 -1.48 -3.13
N GLY A 205 -22.88 -2.77 -3.20
CA GLY A 205 -23.33 -3.68 -2.14
C GLY A 205 -22.87 -3.16 -0.77
N ILE A 206 -23.40 -3.70 0.31
CA ILE A 206 -23.11 -3.26 1.68
C ILE A 206 -21.60 -3.02 1.93
N PHE A 207 -20.73 -3.86 1.36
CA PHE A 207 -19.28 -3.72 1.44
C PHE A 207 -18.69 -2.63 0.52
N GLY A 208 -19.26 -2.40 -0.64
CA GLY A 208 -18.81 -1.32 -1.54
C GLY A 208 -19.12 0.06 -0.97
N GLY A 209 -20.26 0.21 -0.26
CA GLY A 209 -20.58 1.43 0.47
C GLY A 209 -19.61 1.73 1.61
N PHE A 210 -19.11 0.71 2.29
CA PHE A 210 -18.13 0.86 3.36
C PHE A 210 -16.71 1.21 2.85
N LEU A 211 -16.36 0.83 1.62
CA LEU A 211 -15.07 1.16 1.01
C LEU A 211 -15.04 2.55 0.35
N LEU A 212 -16.23 3.14 0.11
CA LEU A 212 -16.34 4.49 -0.45
C LEU A 212 -16.43 5.59 0.63
N LEU A 213 -16.59 5.21 1.90
CA LEU A 213 -16.52 6.06 3.08
C LEU A 213 -15.10 6.04 3.68
#